data_c313f86b5452b8e72525cc6067519145
#
_entry.id   c313f86b5452b8e72525cc6067519145
#
_cell.length_a   1.000
_cell.length_b   1.000
_cell.length_c   1.000
_cell.angle_alpha   90.00
_cell.angle_beta   90.00
_cell.angle_gamma   90.00
#
_symmetry.space_group_name_H-M   'P 1'
#
loop_
_entity.id
_entity.type
_entity.pdbx_description
1 polymer ?
#
loop_
_entity_poly.entity_id
_entity_poly.type
_entity_poly.pdbx_seq_one_letter_code
_entity_poly.pdbx_strand_id
1 'polypeptide(L)'
;MNPAIVILGQGSLATARKIQQVYPGAVIHGLAGRVEGADQAYSEFGATLRQLYQQGTPLIALCAAGIVIRTLAPLLLEKGEEPAVLAVAEDGSAVVPLLGGLGGVNVMARDIAAALNVAAAITTSGELRFGTCLLNPPAGYELADLELGKRFVSDLLAGERVRIEGAAPWLDQANLPQDQQARLAIHVGTAERVPAANELLIYLKTVSVTCKPGADLAARVRAALHDAGIAVQSLACLLASDTQMAEASLHEAASALGVPLRFTSVIQDADIVIDVAEQPLDLSHVGRPRGRLAVIGLGPGAAELMVPAVKAELARCTDVLGYETYVRMAGPFRDDQVQHCTDNREEMQRARHAFELAAQGRSVVVVSSGDPGVFAMAAAVIEALHESSDPAWHQVDLEILPGVSASLATAAQAGAPLGHDFCVMSLSDNLKPWSIIEKRLDLASQADLALAFYNPISRSRPWQLGRALEIVALHRTPQTPVVLGRDIGRPGQTLRVTTLGQLTPDQVDMRTMVLIGSSTTCTFPRAGGGEWVYTPRWYGEKPVS
;
A
#
# COMPACT_ATOMS: atom_id res chain seq x y z
N MET A 1 0.64 -2.50 -13.37
CA MET A 1 -0.78 -2.84 -13.07
C MET A 1 -0.78 -3.85 -11.93
N ASN A 2 -1.50 -3.60 -10.84
CA ASN A 2 -1.48 -4.47 -9.65
C ASN A 2 -2.83 -5.18 -9.51
N PRO A 3 -3.01 -6.38 -10.12
CA PRO A 3 -4.26 -7.11 -10.04
C PRO A 3 -4.50 -7.72 -8.66
N ALA A 4 -5.78 -7.92 -8.31
CA ALA A 4 -6.17 -8.74 -7.18
C ALA A 4 -6.43 -10.18 -7.64
N ILE A 5 -5.76 -11.15 -7.01
CA ILE A 5 -5.94 -12.58 -7.25
C ILE A 5 -6.85 -13.12 -6.15
N VAL A 6 -8.06 -13.57 -6.47
CA VAL A 6 -9.05 -14.01 -5.48
C VAL A 6 -9.23 -15.52 -5.54
N ILE A 7 -9.00 -16.21 -4.41
CA ILE A 7 -9.06 -17.67 -4.30
C ILE A 7 -10.02 -18.12 -3.21
N LEU A 8 -10.73 -19.24 -3.45
CA LEU A 8 -11.76 -19.79 -2.56
C LEU A 8 -11.25 -20.94 -1.68
N GLY A 9 -10.19 -21.60 -2.06
CA GLY A 9 -9.67 -22.78 -1.37
C GLY A 9 -8.16 -22.90 -1.43
N GLN A 10 -7.59 -23.67 -0.51
CA GLN A 10 -6.15 -23.89 -0.38
C GLN A 10 -5.51 -24.48 -1.65
N GLY A 11 -6.24 -25.31 -2.38
CA GLY A 11 -5.74 -25.93 -3.61
C GLY A 11 -5.34 -24.96 -4.71
N SER A 12 -5.97 -23.76 -4.75
CA SER A 12 -5.67 -22.72 -5.72
C SER A 12 -4.44 -21.89 -5.40
N LEU A 13 -3.89 -21.98 -4.18
CA LEU A 13 -2.79 -21.10 -3.73
C LEU A 13 -1.53 -21.24 -4.58
N ALA A 14 -1.17 -22.46 -4.94
CA ALA A 14 0.02 -22.73 -5.76
C ALA A 14 -0.11 -22.10 -7.16
N THR A 15 -1.30 -22.20 -7.78
CA THR A 15 -1.61 -21.55 -9.06
C THR A 15 -1.61 -20.02 -8.92
N ALA A 16 -2.20 -19.49 -7.84
CA ALA A 16 -2.20 -18.05 -7.54
C ALA A 16 -0.78 -17.50 -7.40
N ARG A 17 0.12 -18.20 -6.73
CA ARG A 17 1.54 -17.79 -6.59
C ARG A 17 2.28 -17.79 -7.93
N LYS A 18 2.02 -18.73 -8.85
CA LYS A 18 2.57 -18.69 -10.21
C LYS A 18 2.09 -17.46 -10.99
N ILE A 19 0.81 -17.12 -10.86
CA ILE A 19 0.24 -15.90 -11.48
C ILE A 19 0.84 -14.65 -10.86
N GLN A 20 1.07 -14.62 -9.55
CA GLN A 20 1.70 -13.51 -8.87
C GLN A 20 3.14 -13.25 -9.36
N GLN A 21 3.88 -14.28 -9.78
CA GLN A 21 5.21 -14.10 -10.38
C GLN A 21 5.15 -13.35 -11.73
N VAL A 22 4.05 -13.46 -12.47
CA VAL A 22 3.82 -12.66 -13.70
C VAL A 22 3.54 -11.20 -13.36
N TYR A 23 2.83 -10.98 -12.24
CA TYR A 23 2.46 -9.65 -11.75
C TYR A 23 2.95 -9.48 -10.30
N PRO A 24 4.21 -9.10 -10.07
CA PRO A 24 4.81 -9.03 -8.73
C PRO A 24 4.04 -8.11 -7.77
N GLY A 25 3.35 -7.08 -8.29
CA GLY A 25 2.47 -6.21 -7.50
C GLY A 25 1.07 -6.76 -7.19
N ALA A 26 0.75 -7.99 -7.63
CA ALA A 26 -0.55 -8.59 -7.37
C ALA A 26 -0.70 -9.02 -5.90
N VAL A 27 -1.92 -8.87 -5.37
CA VAL A 27 -2.27 -9.28 -3.99
C VAL A 27 -3.19 -10.50 -4.06
N ILE A 28 -2.81 -11.58 -3.37
CA ILE A 28 -3.63 -12.78 -3.25
C ILE A 28 -4.60 -12.64 -2.09
N HIS A 29 -5.89 -12.64 -2.39
CA HIS A 29 -7.00 -12.61 -1.44
C HIS A 29 -7.52 -14.03 -1.21
N GLY A 30 -7.37 -14.57 0.01
CA GLY A 30 -7.81 -15.91 0.40
C GLY A 30 -9.02 -15.90 1.33
N LEU A 31 -9.97 -16.84 1.13
CA LEU A 31 -11.14 -16.97 1.99
C LEU A 31 -10.72 -17.41 3.41
N ALA A 32 -11.07 -16.60 4.40
CA ALA A 32 -10.76 -16.86 5.81
C ALA A 32 -11.29 -18.24 6.26
N GLY A 33 -10.47 -18.99 6.98
CA GLY A 33 -10.78 -20.35 7.45
C GLY A 33 -10.67 -21.43 6.36
N ARG A 34 -10.38 -21.08 5.09
CA ARG A 34 -10.17 -22.05 4.00
C ARG A 34 -8.82 -21.91 3.30
N VAL A 35 -8.17 -20.77 3.42
CA VAL A 35 -6.89 -20.48 2.79
C VAL A 35 -5.92 -19.95 3.83
N GLU A 36 -4.79 -20.62 3.97
CA GLU A 36 -3.65 -20.20 4.78
C GLU A 36 -2.51 -19.74 3.85
N GLY A 37 -1.80 -18.67 4.21
CA GLY A 37 -0.66 -18.15 3.43
C GLY A 37 -1.06 -17.27 2.24
N ALA A 38 -2.30 -16.79 2.14
CA ALA A 38 -2.68 -15.70 1.25
C ALA A 38 -2.18 -14.35 1.81
N ASP A 39 -1.99 -13.36 0.92
CA ASP A 39 -1.49 -12.03 1.32
C ASP A 39 -2.53 -11.24 2.13
N GLN A 40 -3.82 -11.44 1.81
CA GLN A 40 -4.95 -10.87 2.53
C GLN A 40 -6.05 -11.91 2.72
N ALA A 41 -6.67 -11.92 3.91
CA ALA A 41 -7.83 -12.75 4.17
C ALA A 41 -9.12 -11.95 3.93
N TYR A 42 -10.16 -12.58 3.41
CA TYR A 42 -11.51 -12.02 3.27
C TYR A 42 -12.56 -12.98 3.82
N SER A 43 -13.73 -12.47 4.22
CA SER A 43 -14.79 -13.27 4.83
C SER A 43 -15.93 -13.64 3.88
N GLU A 44 -16.21 -12.82 2.86
CA GLU A 44 -17.33 -13.01 1.93
C GLU A 44 -16.87 -12.71 0.49
N PHE A 45 -16.93 -13.74 -0.36
CA PHE A 45 -16.40 -13.69 -1.72
C PHE A 45 -17.10 -12.62 -2.60
N GLY A 46 -18.43 -12.59 -2.56
CA GLY A 46 -19.19 -11.71 -3.43
C GLY A 46 -19.00 -10.23 -3.08
N ALA A 47 -18.97 -9.89 -1.79
CA ALA A 47 -18.70 -8.52 -1.35
C ALA A 47 -17.30 -8.08 -1.73
N THR A 48 -16.30 -8.93 -1.48
CA THR A 48 -14.89 -8.66 -1.82
C THR A 48 -14.71 -8.44 -3.31
N LEU A 49 -15.26 -9.32 -4.15
CA LEU A 49 -15.12 -9.22 -5.59
C LEU A 49 -15.78 -7.93 -6.14
N ARG A 50 -17.00 -7.60 -5.66
CA ARG A 50 -17.70 -6.35 -6.04
C ARG A 50 -16.94 -5.11 -5.57
N GLN A 51 -16.40 -5.10 -4.36
CA GLN A 51 -15.63 -3.98 -3.85
C GLN A 51 -14.37 -3.72 -4.70
N LEU A 52 -13.60 -4.76 -5.00
CA LEU A 52 -12.40 -4.65 -5.84
C LEU A 52 -12.74 -4.16 -7.26
N TYR A 53 -13.84 -4.67 -7.83
CA TYR A 53 -14.34 -4.23 -9.13
C TYR A 53 -14.71 -2.73 -9.15
N GLN A 54 -15.46 -2.27 -8.14
CA GLN A 54 -15.84 -0.85 -8.00
C GLN A 54 -14.65 0.08 -7.79
N GLN A 55 -13.56 -0.43 -7.23
CA GLN A 55 -12.29 0.29 -7.10
C GLN A 55 -11.47 0.36 -8.40
N GLY A 56 -11.98 -0.22 -9.49
CA GLY A 56 -11.26 -0.29 -10.76
C GLY A 56 -10.05 -1.25 -10.74
N THR A 57 -9.95 -2.14 -9.74
CA THR A 57 -8.85 -3.07 -9.61
C THR A 57 -9.01 -4.22 -10.60
N PRO A 58 -7.99 -4.55 -11.42
CA PRO A 58 -8.01 -5.74 -12.26
C PRO A 58 -8.15 -7.01 -11.43
N LEU A 59 -9.02 -7.93 -11.84
CA LEU A 59 -9.42 -9.11 -11.09
C LEU A 59 -8.99 -10.41 -11.78
N ILE A 60 -8.36 -11.29 -11.02
CA ILE A 60 -8.04 -12.67 -11.43
C ILE A 60 -8.69 -13.60 -10.40
N ALA A 61 -9.85 -14.19 -10.74
CA ALA A 61 -10.57 -15.08 -9.85
C ALA A 61 -10.30 -16.54 -10.17
N LEU A 62 -9.70 -17.28 -9.24
CA LEU A 62 -9.48 -18.72 -9.38
C LEU A 62 -10.73 -19.48 -8.95
N CYS A 63 -11.73 -19.48 -9.82
CA CYS A 63 -13.00 -20.19 -9.63
C CYS A 63 -13.76 -20.29 -10.96
N ALA A 64 -14.88 -20.98 -10.96
CA ALA A 64 -15.74 -21.11 -12.14
C ALA A 64 -16.20 -19.73 -12.66
N ALA A 65 -16.07 -19.47 -13.97
CA ALA A 65 -16.47 -18.23 -14.63
C ALA A 65 -17.90 -17.80 -14.31
N GLY A 66 -18.84 -18.76 -14.23
CA GLY A 66 -20.23 -18.47 -13.87
C GLY A 66 -20.43 -17.92 -12.44
N ILE A 67 -19.49 -18.18 -11.52
CA ILE A 67 -19.53 -17.58 -10.18
C ILE A 67 -19.17 -16.10 -10.28
N VAL A 68 -18.10 -15.77 -11.00
CA VAL A 68 -17.64 -14.39 -11.22
C VAL A 68 -18.74 -13.57 -11.90
N ILE A 69 -19.32 -14.08 -13.01
CA ILE A 69 -20.37 -13.41 -13.77
C ILE A 69 -21.58 -13.10 -12.88
N ARG A 70 -22.10 -14.09 -12.15
CA ARG A 70 -23.25 -13.90 -11.25
C ARG A 70 -22.95 -12.91 -10.12
N THR A 71 -21.74 -12.92 -9.61
CA THR A 71 -21.32 -12.03 -8.52
C THR A 71 -21.27 -10.58 -8.98
N LEU A 72 -20.76 -10.32 -10.19
CA LEU A 72 -20.61 -8.98 -10.75
C LEU A 72 -21.85 -8.48 -11.51
N ALA A 73 -22.79 -9.36 -11.87
CA ALA A 73 -23.99 -9.03 -12.65
C ALA A 73 -24.73 -7.75 -12.18
N PRO A 74 -24.92 -7.49 -10.86
CA PRO A 74 -25.55 -6.27 -10.39
C PRO A 74 -24.82 -4.97 -10.75
N LEU A 75 -23.52 -5.05 -11.05
CA LEU A 75 -22.65 -3.91 -11.38
C LEU A 75 -22.45 -3.71 -12.88
N LEU A 76 -22.96 -4.62 -13.74
CA LEU A 76 -22.74 -4.63 -15.19
C LEU A 76 -23.89 -3.97 -15.99
N LEU A 77 -24.77 -3.22 -15.34
CA LEU A 77 -25.96 -2.63 -15.97
C LEU A 77 -25.63 -1.44 -16.86
N GLU A 78 -24.52 -0.76 -16.62
CA GLU A 78 -24.07 0.38 -17.42
C GLU A 78 -22.72 0.07 -18.06
N LYS A 79 -22.58 0.33 -19.37
CA LYS A 79 -21.30 0.26 -20.08
C LYS A 79 -20.42 1.43 -19.64
N GLY A 80 -19.42 1.16 -18.79
CA GLY A 80 -18.41 2.12 -18.36
C GLY A 80 -16.99 1.67 -18.68
N GLU A 81 -16.02 2.29 -18.06
CA GLU A 81 -14.62 1.82 -18.01
C GLU A 81 -14.55 0.63 -17.06
N GLU A 82 -14.63 -0.57 -17.60
CA GLU A 82 -14.59 -1.81 -16.84
C GLU A 82 -13.14 -2.22 -16.58
N PRO A 83 -12.78 -2.58 -15.33
CA PRO A 83 -11.47 -3.19 -15.08
C PRO A 83 -11.37 -4.55 -15.76
N ALA A 84 -10.15 -5.01 -16.02
CA ALA A 84 -9.91 -6.35 -16.53
C ALA A 84 -10.40 -7.40 -15.52
N VAL A 85 -11.21 -8.37 -15.95
CA VAL A 85 -11.70 -9.48 -15.12
C VAL A 85 -11.46 -10.80 -15.82
N LEU A 86 -10.69 -11.68 -15.17
CA LEU A 86 -10.41 -13.04 -15.64
C LEU A 86 -10.95 -14.07 -14.66
N ALA A 87 -11.43 -15.20 -15.20
CA ALA A 87 -11.59 -16.43 -14.45
C ALA A 87 -10.48 -17.42 -14.85
N VAL A 88 -9.86 -18.03 -13.86
CA VAL A 88 -8.82 -19.05 -14.05
C VAL A 88 -9.27 -20.33 -13.34
N ALA A 89 -9.08 -21.48 -13.99
CA ALA A 89 -9.37 -22.76 -13.35
C ALA A 89 -8.47 -22.94 -12.11
N GLU A 90 -8.97 -23.57 -11.04
CA GLU A 90 -8.25 -23.74 -9.78
C GLU A 90 -6.89 -24.45 -9.96
N ASP A 91 -6.83 -25.40 -10.90
CA ASP A 91 -5.63 -26.14 -11.28
C ASP A 91 -4.76 -25.43 -12.33
N GLY A 92 -5.19 -24.25 -12.81
CA GLY A 92 -4.51 -23.49 -13.85
C GLY A 92 -4.74 -23.99 -15.28
N SER A 93 -5.63 -24.97 -15.51
CA SER A 93 -5.85 -25.60 -16.81
C SER A 93 -6.57 -24.73 -17.85
N ALA A 94 -7.20 -23.62 -17.43
CA ALA A 94 -7.93 -22.70 -18.30
C ALA A 94 -7.82 -21.25 -17.82
N VAL A 95 -7.66 -20.32 -18.76
CA VAL A 95 -7.64 -18.86 -18.53
C VAL A 95 -8.68 -18.22 -19.42
N VAL A 96 -9.70 -17.61 -18.81
CA VAL A 96 -10.89 -17.09 -19.50
C VAL A 96 -11.04 -15.60 -19.21
N PRO A 97 -10.77 -14.70 -20.17
CA PRO A 97 -11.09 -13.28 -20.04
C PRO A 97 -12.61 -13.09 -20.07
N LEU A 98 -13.16 -12.32 -19.12
CA LEU A 98 -14.59 -12.10 -18.96
C LEU A 98 -15.00 -10.68 -19.30
N LEU A 99 -14.34 -9.67 -18.74
CA LEU A 99 -14.67 -8.25 -18.85
C LEU A 99 -13.41 -7.40 -19.00
N GLY A 100 -13.56 -6.17 -19.48
CA GLY A 100 -12.45 -5.23 -19.58
C GLY A 100 -11.57 -5.45 -20.82
N GLY A 101 -12.16 -5.74 -21.96
CA GLY A 101 -11.43 -5.90 -23.23
C GLY A 101 -10.53 -4.72 -23.57
N LEU A 102 -10.98 -3.50 -23.30
CA LEU A 102 -10.21 -2.27 -23.46
C LEU A 102 -9.26 -2.00 -22.28
N GLY A 103 -9.51 -2.61 -21.13
CA GLY A 103 -8.64 -2.58 -19.94
C GLY A 103 -7.49 -3.60 -19.98
N GLY A 104 -7.25 -4.25 -21.12
CA GLY A 104 -6.11 -5.17 -21.31
C GLY A 104 -6.35 -6.59 -20.84
N VAL A 105 -7.59 -7.04 -20.59
CA VAL A 105 -7.89 -8.39 -20.09
C VAL A 105 -7.32 -9.50 -20.97
N ASN A 106 -7.31 -9.31 -22.30
CA ASN A 106 -6.81 -10.33 -23.22
C ASN A 106 -5.27 -10.41 -23.20
N VAL A 107 -4.58 -9.30 -22.96
CA VAL A 107 -3.12 -9.29 -22.73
C VAL A 107 -2.83 -10.06 -21.45
N MET A 108 -3.51 -9.71 -20.34
CA MET A 108 -3.38 -10.45 -19.08
C MET A 108 -3.67 -11.94 -19.24
N ALA A 109 -4.69 -12.30 -20.02
CA ALA A 109 -5.03 -13.69 -20.28
C ALA A 109 -3.89 -14.45 -21.00
N ARG A 110 -3.22 -13.82 -21.97
CA ARG A 110 -2.08 -14.41 -22.67
C ARG A 110 -0.88 -14.58 -21.74
N ASP A 111 -0.54 -13.56 -20.96
CA ASP A 111 0.60 -13.58 -20.03
C ASP A 111 0.42 -14.71 -18.99
N ILE A 112 -0.76 -14.80 -18.39
CA ILE A 112 -1.10 -15.84 -17.41
C ILE A 112 -1.11 -17.22 -18.08
N ALA A 113 -1.71 -17.35 -19.27
CA ALA A 113 -1.78 -18.61 -19.99
C ALA A 113 -0.38 -19.11 -20.38
N ALA A 114 0.52 -18.21 -20.79
CA ALA A 114 1.92 -18.55 -21.06
C ALA A 114 2.63 -19.06 -19.80
N ALA A 115 2.46 -18.40 -18.64
CA ALA A 115 3.06 -18.81 -17.38
C ALA A 115 2.50 -20.16 -16.86
N LEU A 116 1.24 -20.47 -17.18
CA LEU A 116 0.59 -21.73 -16.82
C LEU A 116 0.76 -22.82 -17.90
N ASN A 117 1.39 -22.49 -19.04
CA ASN A 117 1.57 -23.37 -20.21
C ASN A 117 0.24 -23.91 -20.76
N VAL A 118 -0.76 -23.02 -20.90
CA VAL A 118 -2.08 -23.30 -21.48
C VAL A 118 -2.45 -22.25 -22.53
N ALA A 119 -3.57 -22.45 -23.23
CA ALA A 119 -4.11 -21.45 -24.15
C ALA A 119 -5.12 -20.51 -23.44
N ALA A 120 -5.07 -19.21 -23.74
CA ALA A 120 -6.10 -18.27 -23.30
C ALA A 120 -7.37 -18.41 -24.17
N ALA A 121 -8.56 -18.44 -23.52
CA ALA A 121 -9.85 -18.57 -24.21
C ALA A 121 -10.36 -17.21 -24.71
N ILE A 122 -9.59 -16.55 -25.58
CA ILE A 122 -9.92 -15.24 -26.15
C ILE A 122 -11.03 -15.41 -27.20
N THR A 123 -12.08 -14.59 -27.10
CA THR A 123 -13.24 -14.61 -28.02
C THR A 123 -13.41 -13.31 -28.82
N THR A 124 -12.58 -12.29 -28.58
CA THR A 124 -12.64 -10.99 -29.24
C THR A 124 -12.27 -11.11 -30.71
N SER A 125 -13.25 -10.89 -31.60
CA SER A 125 -13.09 -11.11 -33.05
C SER A 125 -11.92 -10.35 -33.67
N GLY A 126 -11.68 -9.09 -33.27
CA GLY A 126 -10.54 -8.29 -33.74
C GLY A 126 -9.19 -8.93 -33.41
N GLU A 127 -9.02 -9.39 -32.19
CA GLU A 127 -7.77 -10.03 -31.76
C GLU A 127 -7.56 -11.41 -32.38
N LEU A 128 -8.64 -12.20 -32.54
CA LEU A 128 -8.55 -13.49 -33.22
C LEU A 128 -8.16 -13.32 -34.69
N ARG A 129 -8.67 -12.27 -35.38
CA ARG A 129 -8.43 -12.04 -36.79
C ARG A 129 -7.08 -11.35 -37.06
N PHE A 130 -6.75 -10.36 -36.22
CA PHE A 130 -5.57 -9.49 -36.45
C PHE A 130 -4.38 -9.86 -35.57
N GLY A 131 -4.54 -10.74 -34.59
CA GLY A 131 -3.48 -11.12 -33.65
C GLY A 131 -3.11 -10.06 -32.62
N THR A 132 -3.79 -8.90 -32.63
CA THR A 132 -3.52 -7.76 -31.75
C THR A 132 -4.79 -6.98 -31.44
N CYS A 133 -4.78 -6.21 -30.34
CA CYS A 133 -5.85 -5.28 -30.00
C CYS A 133 -5.46 -3.84 -30.41
N LEU A 134 -6.01 -3.38 -31.54
CA LEU A 134 -5.75 -2.01 -32.03
C LEU A 134 -6.26 -0.92 -31.09
N LEU A 135 -7.29 -1.23 -30.27
CA LEU A 135 -7.91 -0.29 -29.32
C LEU A 135 -7.19 -0.20 -27.99
N ASN A 136 -6.28 -1.11 -27.74
CA ASN A 136 -5.41 -1.14 -26.56
C ASN A 136 -3.97 -1.43 -27.00
N PRO A 137 -3.27 -0.42 -27.54
CA PRO A 137 -1.90 -0.58 -27.98
C PRO A 137 -0.97 -0.93 -26.80
N PRO A 138 0.18 -1.58 -27.04
CA PRO A 138 1.11 -1.97 -25.99
C PRO A 138 1.73 -0.75 -25.28
N ALA A 139 2.43 -1.01 -24.16
CA ALA A 139 3.17 0.02 -23.44
C ALA A 139 4.09 0.80 -24.37
N GLY A 140 4.16 2.12 -24.19
CA GLY A 140 4.89 3.02 -25.07
C GLY A 140 4.06 3.60 -26.24
N TYR A 141 2.79 3.24 -26.34
CA TYR A 141 1.85 3.77 -27.33
C TYR A 141 0.54 4.19 -26.66
N GLU A 142 -0.17 5.15 -27.26
CA GLU A 142 -1.47 5.61 -26.79
C GLU A 142 -2.43 5.85 -27.95
N LEU A 143 -3.66 5.34 -27.83
CA LEU A 143 -4.73 5.58 -28.82
C LEU A 143 -5.31 6.99 -28.63
N ALA A 144 -5.44 7.75 -29.72
CA ALA A 144 -5.93 9.13 -29.67
C ALA A 144 -7.43 9.23 -29.31
N ASP A 145 -8.25 8.38 -29.91
CA ASP A 145 -9.71 8.40 -29.75
C ASP A 145 -10.28 6.98 -29.81
N LEU A 146 -10.93 6.57 -28.73
CA LEU A 146 -11.48 5.23 -28.60
C LEU A 146 -12.74 5.03 -29.48
N GLU A 147 -13.60 6.05 -29.59
CA GLU A 147 -14.86 5.91 -30.34
C GLU A 147 -14.62 5.86 -31.86
N LEU A 148 -13.68 6.67 -32.36
CA LEU A 148 -13.21 6.54 -33.73
C LEU A 148 -12.51 5.20 -33.95
N GLY A 149 -11.69 4.76 -32.99
CA GLY A 149 -11.03 3.47 -33.04
C GLY A 149 -12.01 2.30 -33.13
N LYS A 150 -13.10 2.30 -32.37
CA LYS A 150 -14.14 1.26 -32.46
C LYS A 150 -14.77 1.17 -33.85
N ARG A 151 -15.08 2.32 -34.48
CA ARG A 151 -15.61 2.39 -35.85
C ARG A 151 -14.59 1.86 -36.84
N PHE A 152 -13.35 2.31 -36.73
CA PHE A 152 -12.24 1.85 -37.57
C PHE A 152 -12.07 0.32 -37.52
N VAL A 153 -12.05 -0.29 -36.32
CA VAL A 153 -11.94 -1.74 -36.17
C VAL A 153 -13.19 -2.46 -36.76
N SER A 154 -14.38 -1.88 -36.63
CA SER A 154 -15.60 -2.39 -37.25
C SER A 154 -15.48 -2.45 -38.79
N ASP A 155 -14.95 -1.41 -39.42
CA ASP A 155 -14.73 -1.37 -40.89
C ASP A 155 -13.70 -2.41 -41.32
N LEU A 156 -12.61 -2.58 -40.56
CA LEU A 156 -11.62 -3.65 -40.80
C LEU A 156 -12.25 -5.05 -40.70
N LEU A 157 -13.10 -5.28 -39.70
CA LEU A 157 -13.80 -6.56 -39.54
C LEU A 157 -14.80 -6.80 -40.67
N ALA A 158 -15.37 -5.74 -41.27
CA ALA A 158 -16.22 -5.81 -42.44
C ALA A 158 -15.46 -6.13 -43.74
N GLY A 159 -14.13 -6.15 -43.71
CA GLY A 159 -13.29 -6.55 -44.84
C GLY A 159 -12.55 -5.40 -45.53
N GLU A 160 -12.61 -4.18 -45.03
CA GLU A 160 -11.80 -3.06 -45.49
C GLU A 160 -10.30 -3.36 -45.31
N ARG A 161 -9.48 -2.75 -46.19
CA ARG A 161 -8.03 -2.79 -46.09
C ARG A 161 -7.49 -1.54 -45.42
N VAL A 162 -6.23 -1.60 -44.94
CA VAL A 162 -5.59 -0.54 -44.19
C VAL A 162 -4.19 -0.24 -44.73
N ARG A 163 -3.82 1.04 -44.79
CA ARG A 163 -2.42 1.47 -44.91
C ARG A 163 -1.88 1.88 -43.57
N ILE A 164 -0.59 1.63 -43.33
CA ILE A 164 0.10 2.00 -42.09
C ILE A 164 1.13 3.07 -42.44
N GLU A 165 1.07 4.20 -41.73
CA GLU A 165 1.98 5.33 -41.84
C GLU A 165 2.71 5.52 -40.50
N GLY A 166 4.03 5.46 -40.52
CA GLY A 166 4.89 5.43 -39.33
C GLY A 166 5.33 4.01 -38.99
N ALA A 167 6.19 3.87 -37.95
CA ALA A 167 6.78 2.63 -37.54
C ALA A 167 6.25 2.17 -36.18
N ALA A 168 5.75 0.94 -36.12
CA ALA A 168 5.36 0.30 -34.87
C ALA A 168 5.57 -1.23 -34.99
N PRO A 169 6.64 -1.79 -34.40
CA PRO A 169 6.99 -3.22 -34.54
C PRO A 169 5.86 -4.19 -34.19
N TRP A 170 4.98 -3.81 -33.27
CA TRP A 170 3.82 -4.62 -32.90
C TRP A 170 2.72 -4.67 -33.98
N LEU A 171 2.62 -3.63 -34.82
CA LEU A 171 1.73 -3.64 -35.99
C LEU A 171 2.31 -4.47 -37.14
N ASP A 172 3.63 -4.53 -37.28
CA ASP A 172 4.29 -5.34 -38.31
C ASP A 172 4.06 -6.86 -38.06
N GLN A 173 3.85 -7.23 -36.79
CA GLN A 173 3.54 -8.60 -36.38
C GLN A 173 2.04 -8.93 -36.48
N ALA A 174 1.20 -7.94 -36.73
CA ALA A 174 -0.25 -8.12 -36.79
C ALA A 174 -0.70 -8.60 -38.19
N ASN A 175 -1.73 -9.48 -38.20
CA ASN A 175 -2.33 -9.99 -39.44
C ASN A 175 -3.31 -8.97 -40.05
N LEU A 176 -2.87 -7.72 -40.27
CA LEU A 176 -3.70 -6.69 -40.85
C LEU A 176 -3.78 -6.81 -42.38
N PRO A 177 -4.96 -6.59 -43.01
CA PRO A 177 -5.11 -6.62 -44.46
C PRO A 177 -4.55 -5.33 -45.08
N GLN A 178 -3.23 -5.28 -45.25
CA GLN A 178 -2.53 -4.07 -45.73
C GLN A 178 -2.69 -3.85 -47.22
N ASP A 179 -2.86 -2.56 -47.58
CA ASP A 179 -2.85 -2.05 -48.97
C ASP A 179 -2.47 -0.56 -48.95
N GLN A 180 -1.46 -0.17 -49.71
CA GLN A 180 -0.97 1.21 -49.78
C GLN A 180 -2.01 2.22 -50.30
N GLN A 181 -3.01 1.74 -51.02
CA GLN A 181 -4.10 2.59 -51.56
C GLN A 181 -5.37 2.50 -50.70
N ALA A 182 -5.33 1.84 -49.56
CA ALA A 182 -6.48 1.67 -48.69
C ALA A 182 -7.05 3.03 -48.21
N ARG A 183 -8.37 3.07 -48.08
CA ARG A 183 -9.11 4.22 -47.53
C ARG A 183 -8.79 4.39 -46.04
N LEU A 184 -8.74 3.26 -45.29
CA LEU A 184 -8.42 3.34 -43.89
C LEU A 184 -6.91 3.51 -43.69
N ALA A 185 -6.52 4.33 -42.71
CA ALA A 185 -5.13 4.58 -42.39
C ALA A 185 -4.88 4.46 -40.86
N ILE A 186 -3.79 3.77 -40.50
CA ILE A 186 -3.22 3.84 -39.15
C ILE A 186 -2.02 4.79 -39.20
N HIS A 187 -2.10 5.88 -38.44
CA HIS A 187 -0.97 6.80 -38.29
C HIS A 187 -0.31 6.59 -36.94
N VAL A 188 1.00 6.35 -36.96
CA VAL A 188 1.83 6.21 -35.78
C VAL A 188 2.86 7.32 -35.73
N GLY A 189 2.84 8.16 -34.70
CA GLY A 189 3.76 9.29 -34.59
C GLY A 189 3.54 10.11 -33.31
N THR A 190 4.18 11.30 -33.30
CA THR A 190 4.14 12.24 -32.18
C THR A 190 3.42 13.56 -32.53
N ALA A 191 3.23 13.83 -33.83
CA ALA A 191 2.64 15.07 -34.27
C ALA A 191 1.17 15.20 -33.86
N GLU A 192 0.81 16.39 -33.37
CA GLU A 192 -0.59 16.69 -33.04
C GLU A 192 -1.43 16.72 -34.31
N ARG A 193 -2.51 15.96 -34.34
CA ARG A 193 -3.43 15.82 -35.47
C ARG A 193 -4.86 15.67 -34.99
N VAL A 194 -5.78 16.19 -35.79
CA VAL A 194 -7.22 15.88 -35.62
C VAL A 194 -7.52 14.63 -36.45
N PRO A 195 -7.98 13.52 -35.82
CA PRO A 195 -8.24 12.29 -36.56
C PRO A 195 -9.44 12.46 -37.51
N ALA A 196 -9.30 11.96 -38.75
CA ALA A 196 -10.45 11.81 -39.66
C ALA A 196 -11.21 10.51 -39.37
N ALA A 197 -12.44 10.40 -39.84
CA ALA A 197 -13.31 9.24 -39.57
C ALA A 197 -12.76 7.89 -40.07
N ASN A 198 -11.84 7.93 -41.05
CA ASN A 198 -11.15 6.78 -41.63
C ASN A 198 -9.72 6.60 -41.11
N GLU A 199 -9.34 7.30 -40.04
CA GLU A 199 -7.99 7.26 -39.46
C GLU A 199 -7.99 6.75 -38.05
N LEU A 200 -6.99 5.92 -37.72
CA LEU A 200 -6.65 5.49 -36.35
C LEU A 200 -5.33 6.13 -35.98
N LEU A 201 -5.35 7.10 -35.06
CA LEU A 201 -4.14 7.73 -34.58
C LEU A 201 -3.61 7.02 -33.35
N ILE A 202 -2.35 6.66 -33.40
CA ILE A 202 -1.62 6.01 -32.30
C ILE A 202 -0.39 6.86 -32.02
N TYR A 203 -0.32 7.40 -30.80
CA TYR A 203 0.79 8.25 -30.38
C TYR A 203 1.91 7.44 -29.73
N LEU A 204 3.14 7.75 -30.08
CA LEU A 204 4.36 7.20 -29.48
C LEU A 204 4.69 7.96 -28.19
N LYS A 205 4.88 7.27 -27.09
CA LYS A 205 5.36 7.82 -25.80
C LYS A 205 6.88 8.05 -25.83
N THR A 206 7.32 8.96 -26.69
CA THR A 206 8.75 9.26 -26.94
C THR A 206 9.20 10.60 -26.38
N VAL A 207 8.25 11.40 -25.85
CA VAL A 207 8.52 12.76 -25.42
C VAL A 207 8.75 12.83 -23.93
N SER A 208 9.85 13.45 -23.50
CA SER A 208 10.04 13.90 -22.12
C SER A 208 10.06 15.43 -22.08
N VAL A 209 9.51 15.98 -21.02
CA VAL A 209 9.53 17.42 -20.78
C VAL A 209 10.26 17.71 -19.48
N THR A 210 11.42 18.34 -19.58
CA THR A 210 12.15 18.89 -18.44
C THR A 210 11.55 20.23 -18.06
N CYS A 211 11.16 20.43 -16.81
CA CYS A 211 10.48 21.64 -16.36
C CYS A 211 10.93 22.08 -14.96
N LYS A 212 10.85 23.41 -14.73
CA LYS A 212 10.99 24.02 -13.40
C LYS A 212 9.62 24.14 -12.73
N PRO A 213 9.55 24.05 -11.38
CA PRO A 213 8.29 24.27 -10.66
C PRO A 213 7.74 25.67 -10.90
N GLY A 214 6.43 25.81 -10.83
CA GLY A 214 5.77 27.11 -11.02
C GLY A 214 4.25 26.96 -11.14
N ALA A 215 3.56 28.11 -11.11
CA ALA A 215 2.12 28.15 -11.29
C ALA A 215 1.70 27.64 -12.68
N ASP A 216 0.53 27.01 -12.74
CA ASP A 216 -0.10 26.54 -13.98
C ASP A 216 0.81 25.66 -14.86
N LEU A 217 1.74 24.91 -14.25
CA LEU A 217 2.77 24.15 -14.96
C LEU A 217 2.19 23.18 -16.00
N ALA A 218 1.09 22.48 -15.66
CA ALA A 218 0.44 21.57 -16.61
C ALA A 218 -0.07 22.29 -17.87
N ALA A 219 -0.63 23.50 -17.73
CA ALA A 219 -1.09 24.31 -18.86
C ALA A 219 0.09 24.81 -19.70
N ARG A 220 1.18 25.23 -19.05
CA ARG A 220 2.42 25.67 -19.73
C ARG A 220 3.05 24.52 -20.52
N VAL A 221 3.10 23.32 -19.98
CA VAL A 221 3.60 22.12 -20.68
C VAL A 221 2.71 21.81 -21.89
N ARG A 222 1.37 21.83 -21.74
CA ARG A 222 0.46 21.63 -22.89
C ARG A 222 0.67 22.68 -23.99
N ALA A 223 0.81 23.95 -23.63
CA ALA A 223 1.06 25.02 -24.58
C ALA A 223 2.40 24.80 -25.31
N ALA A 224 3.47 24.48 -24.61
CA ALA A 224 4.77 24.21 -25.19
C ALA A 224 4.76 23.02 -26.18
N LEU A 225 4.05 21.93 -25.83
CA LEU A 225 3.86 20.79 -26.73
C LEU A 225 3.05 21.18 -27.97
N HIS A 226 1.97 21.93 -27.81
CA HIS A 226 1.15 22.43 -28.92
C HIS A 226 1.97 23.32 -29.85
N ASP A 227 2.73 24.29 -29.32
CA ASP A 227 3.60 25.19 -30.10
C ASP A 227 4.68 24.42 -30.85
N ALA A 228 5.11 23.27 -30.32
CA ALA A 228 6.04 22.36 -31.00
C ALA A 228 5.34 21.42 -32.01
N GLY A 229 4.01 21.46 -32.12
CA GLY A 229 3.22 20.56 -32.98
C GLY A 229 3.20 19.11 -32.48
N ILE A 230 3.39 18.89 -31.18
CA ILE A 230 3.47 17.57 -30.55
C ILE A 230 2.19 17.28 -29.75
N ALA A 231 1.61 16.12 -29.97
CA ALA A 231 0.44 15.67 -29.20
C ALA A 231 0.78 15.43 -27.74
N VAL A 232 -0.10 15.88 -26.82
CA VAL A 232 0.06 15.65 -25.37
C VAL A 232 0.13 14.15 -25.04
N GLN A 233 -0.57 13.31 -25.79
CA GLN A 233 -0.55 11.85 -25.67
C GLN A 233 0.84 11.25 -25.93
N SER A 234 1.74 11.96 -26.63
CA SER A 234 3.12 11.51 -26.84
C SER A 234 4.05 11.77 -25.65
N LEU A 235 3.58 12.53 -24.65
CA LEU A 235 4.33 12.76 -23.42
C LEU A 235 4.47 11.48 -22.61
N ALA A 236 5.70 11.02 -22.39
CA ALA A 236 6.03 9.84 -21.62
C ALA A 236 6.26 10.15 -20.14
N CYS A 237 6.91 11.28 -19.83
CA CYS A 237 7.18 11.71 -18.46
C CYS A 237 7.49 13.21 -18.37
N LEU A 238 7.33 13.76 -17.17
CA LEU A 238 7.97 15.01 -16.75
C LEU A 238 9.31 14.72 -16.08
N LEU A 239 10.29 15.59 -16.32
CA LEU A 239 11.60 15.59 -15.66
C LEU A 239 11.78 16.90 -14.87
N ALA A 240 12.34 16.80 -13.68
CA ALA A 240 12.68 17.96 -12.86
C ALA A 240 14.00 17.73 -12.11
N SER A 241 14.51 18.79 -11.44
CA SER A 241 15.71 18.68 -10.61
C SER A 241 15.46 17.79 -9.40
N ASP A 242 16.45 16.94 -9.07
CA ASP A 242 16.45 16.16 -7.84
C ASP A 242 16.50 17.01 -6.56
N THR A 243 16.88 18.29 -6.67
CA THR A 243 16.77 19.26 -5.56
C THR A 243 15.35 19.81 -5.35
N GLN A 244 14.42 19.50 -6.25
CA GLN A 244 13.04 20.02 -6.27
C GLN A 244 11.98 18.91 -6.13
N MET A 245 12.37 17.73 -5.64
CA MET A 245 11.48 16.57 -5.54
C MET A 245 10.23 16.81 -4.70
N ALA A 246 10.28 17.71 -3.72
CA ALA A 246 9.18 18.00 -2.81
C ALA A 246 8.22 19.09 -3.33
N GLU A 247 8.49 19.72 -4.47
CA GLU A 247 7.70 20.82 -5.01
C GLU A 247 6.31 20.36 -5.49
N ALA A 248 5.27 20.83 -4.82
CA ALA A 248 3.88 20.40 -5.06
C ALA A 248 3.44 20.61 -6.51
N SER A 249 3.80 21.75 -7.12
CA SER A 249 3.42 22.10 -8.50
C SER A 249 3.90 21.09 -9.55
N LEU A 250 5.03 20.41 -9.32
CA LEU A 250 5.54 19.33 -10.19
C LEU A 250 4.64 18.09 -10.10
N HIS A 251 4.26 17.70 -8.90
CA HIS A 251 3.39 16.53 -8.65
C HIS A 251 1.97 16.77 -9.17
N GLU A 252 1.43 17.97 -8.95
CA GLU A 252 0.12 18.40 -9.48
C GLU A 252 0.11 18.38 -11.02
N ALA A 253 1.17 18.91 -11.64
CA ALA A 253 1.29 18.93 -13.09
C ALA A 253 1.39 17.52 -13.68
N ALA A 254 2.21 16.64 -13.09
CA ALA A 254 2.34 15.25 -13.52
C ALA A 254 1.00 14.49 -13.41
N SER A 255 0.30 14.69 -12.30
CA SER A 255 -1.05 14.13 -12.10
C SER A 255 -2.06 14.66 -13.12
N ALA A 256 -2.10 15.96 -13.37
CA ALA A 256 -3.00 16.61 -14.35
C ALA A 256 -2.72 16.23 -15.80
N LEU A 257 -1.47 15.83 -16.11
CA LEU A 257 -1.05 15.33 -17.42
C LEU A 257 -1.15 13.80 -17.54
N GLY A 258 -1.36 13.09 -16.42
CA GLY A 258 -1.45 11.63 -16.39
C GLY A 258 -0.12 10.93 -16.70
N VAL A 259 1.03 11.55 -16.39
CA VAL A 259 2.35 11.02 -16.68
C VAL A 259 3.23 10.90 -15.45
N PRO A 260 4.19 9.96 -15.41
CA PRO A 260 5.18 9.87 -14.34
C PRO A 260 6.05 11.12 -14.22
N LEU A 261 6.35 11.51 -12.98
CA LEU A 261 7.34 12.52 -12.64
C LEU A 261 8.66 11.84 -12.28
N ARG A 262 9.75 12.24 -12.93
CA ARG A 262 11.09 11.70 -12.76
C ARG A 262 12.05 12.83 -12.43
N PHE A 263 13.13 12.52 -11.73
CA PHE A 263 14.10 13.49 -11.25
C PHE A 263 15.52 13.15 -11.70
N THR A 264 16.30 14.20 -12.02
CA THR A 264 17.67 14.07 -12.48
C THR A 264 18.54 15.20 -11.89
N SER A 265 19.82 14.92 -11.69
CA SER A 265 20.80 15.93 -11.27
C SER A 265 21.26 16.84 -12.43
N VAL A 266 21.05 16.42 -13.68
CA VAL A 266 21.45 17.18 -14.87
C VAL A 266 20.23 17.87 -15.46
N ILE A 267 20.12 19.19 -15.30
CA ILE A 267 19.01 19.99 -15.84
C ILE A 267 19.57 21.17 -16.63
N GLN A 268 18.97 21.42 -17.81
CA GLN A 268 19.20 22.62 -18.59
C GLN A 268 18.55 23.82 -17.88
N ASP A 269 19.17 24.99 -17.99
CA ASP A 269 18.69 26.21 -17.32
C ASP A 269 17.51 26.90 -18.05
N ALA A 270 16.67 26.14 -18.71
CA ALA A 270 15.44 26.62 -19.32
C ALA A 270 14.20 26.24 -18.48
N ASP A 271 13.12 27.01 -18.67
CA ASP A 271 11.87 26.84 -17.94
C ASP A 271 11.15 25.54 -18.32
N ILE A 272 11.10 25.26 -19.64
CA ILE A 272 10.56 24.05 -20.24
C ILE A 272 11.48 23.66 -21.40
N VAL A 273 11.88 22.39 -21.42
CA VAL A 273 12.65 21.78 -22.51
C VAL A 273 11.94 20.52 -22.97
N ILE A 274 11.71 20.40 -24.26
CA ILE A 274 11.08 19.23 -24.87
C ILE A 274 12.17 18.39 -25.55
N ASP A 275 12.30 17.15 -25.13
CA ASP A 275 13.17 16.16 -25.75
C ASP A 275 12.33 15.07 -26.41
N VAL A 276 12.65 14.69 -27.65
CA VAL A 276 11.94 13.67 -28.42
C VAL A 276 12.90 12.55 -28.79
N ALA A 277 12.61 11.36 -28.31
CA ALA A 277 13.36 10.14 -28.63
C ALA A 277 12.82 9.49 -29.93
N GLU A 278 13.63 8.66 -30.55
CA GLU A 278 13.23 7.90 -31.75
C GLU A 278 12.30 6.72 -31.44
N GLN A 279 12.38 6.19 -30.21
CA GLN A 279 11.62 5.02 -29.74
C GLN A 279 10.88 5.37 -28.44
N PRO A 280 9.81 4.65 -28.10
CA PRO A 280 9.14 4.80 -26.80
C PRO A 280 10.15 4.75 -25.65
N LEU A 281 10.03 5.70 -24.72
CA LEU A 281 10.96 5.85 -23.61
C LEU A 281 10.79 4.71 -22.59
N ASP A 282 11.90 4.01 -22.30
CA ASP A 282 11.97 3.15 -21.12
C ASP A 282 12.28 4.01 -19.88
N LEU A 283 11.26 4.23 -19.08
CA LEU A 283 11.36 5.08 -17.90
C LEU A 283 12.27 4.51 -16.81
N SER A 284 12.65 3.23 -16.88
CA SER A 284 13.64 2.66 -15.93
C SER A 284 15.01 3.33 -16.06
N HIS A 285 15.32 3.86 -17.26
CA HIS A 285 16.57 4.54 -17.58
C HIS A 285 16.46 6.09 -17.63
N VAL A 286 15.28 6.65 -17.38
CA VAL A 286 15.03 8.10 -17.44
C VAL A 286 14.89 8.66 -16.02
N GLY A 287 15.94 9.24 -15.47
CA GLY A 287 15.94 9.78 -14.11
C GLY A 287 15.51 8.75 -13.05
N ARG A 288 15.12 9.22 -11.87
CA ARG A 288 14.60 8.37 -10.78
C ARG A 288 13.26 8.90 -10.24
N PRO A 289 12.39 8.07 -9.67
CA PRO A 289 11.20 8.58 -8.96
C PRO A 289 11.62 9.29 -7.67
N ARG A 290 10.74 10.08 -7.08
CA ARG A 290 10.88 10.54 -5.70
C ARG A 290 10.80 9.31 -4.79
N GLY A 291 11.77 9.18 -3.89
CA GLY A 291 11.74 8.09 -2.93
C GLY A 291 10.72 8.33 -1.83
N ARG A 292 10.22 7.24 -1.28
CA ARG A 292 9.22 7.24 -0.21
C ARG A 292 9.72 6.46 0.99
N LEU A 293 9.48 7.00 2.18
CA LEU A 293 9.75 6.34 3.46
C LEU A 293 8.49 6.41 4.32
N ALA A 294 7.89 5.26 4.59
CA ALA A 294 6.76 5.15 5.50
C ALA A 294 7.18 4.47 6.81
N VAL A 295 6.92 5.11 7.95
CA VAL A 295 7.11 4.52 9.28
C VAL A 295 5.76 4.03 9.77
N ILE A 296 5.58 2.72 9.90
CA ILE A 296 4.26 2.14 10.07
C ILE A 296 4.11 1.35 11.36
N GLY A 297 2.90 1.38 11.93
CA GLY A 297 2.49 0.58 13.07
C GLY A 297 1.69 -0.65 12.66
N LEU A 298 2.24 -1.84 12.92
CA LEU A 298 1.59 -3.13 12.59
C LEU A 298 0.41 -3.47 13.52
N GLY A 299 0.15 -2.64 14.53
CA GLY A 299 -0.77 -3.01 15.59
C GLY A 299 -0.18 -4.06 16.56
N PRO A 300 -0.99 -4.65 17.44
CA PRO A 300 -0.51 -5.57 18.48
C PRO A 300 -0.17 -6.96 17.95
N GLY A 301 -0.58 -7.30 16.72
CA GLY A 301 -0.24 -8.57 16.07
C GLY A 301 -1.39 -9.25 15.31
N ALA A 302 -2.65 -8.98 15.66
CA ALA A 302 -3.79 -9.49 14.90
C ALA A 302 -3.96 -8.72 13.59
N ALA A 303 -4.17 -9.42 12.49
CA ALA A 303 -4.32 -8.83 11.15
C ALA A 303 -5.54 -7.88 11.06
N GLU A 304 -6.59 -8.14 11.85
CA GLU A 304 -7.80 -7.32 11.94
C GLU A 304 -7.54 -5.97 12.62
N LEU A 305 -6.48 -5.87 13.44
CA LEU A 305 -6.07 -4.65 14.12
C LEU A 305 -4.99 -3.85 13.36
N MET A 306 -4.57 -4.33 12.21
CA MET A 306 -3.71 -3.59 11.29
C MET A 306 -4.57 -2.65 10.45
N VAL A 307 -4.28 -1.35 10.49
CA VAL A 307 -5.07 -0.35 9.76
C VAL A 307 -4.93 -0.52 8.24
N PRO A 308 -5.98 -0.21 7.44
CA PRO A 308 -5.97 -0.41 5.99
C PRO A 308 -4.83 0.33 5.26
N ALA A 309 -4.49 1.55 5.70
CA ALA A 309 -3.39 2.33 5.12
C ALA A 309 -2.03 1.61 5.26
N VAL A 310 -1.77 0.95 6.39
CA VAL A 310 -0.55 0.16 6.63
C VAL A 310 -0.50 -1.04 5.70
N LYS A 311 -1.63 -1.73 5.48
CA LYS A 311 -1.71 -2.85 4.53
C LYS A 311 -1.41 -2.41 3.10
N ALA A 312 -1.98 -1.27 2.68
CA ALA A 312 -1.73 -0.69 1.37
C ALA A 312 -0.26 -0.31 1.18
N GLU A 313 0.38 0.27 2.22
CA GLU A 313 1.80 0.62 2.19
C GLU A 313 2.71 -0.60 2.06
N LEU A 314 2.45 -1.65 2.86
CA LEU A 314 3.17 -2.92 2.76
C LEU A 314 3.02 -3.59 1.39
N ALA A 315 1.84 -3.46 0.77
CA ALA A 315 1.59 -4.03 -0.55
C ALA A 315 2.37 -3.33 -1.68
N ARG A 316 2.72 -2.05 -1.53
CA ARG A 316 3.41 -1.27 -2.58
C ARG A 316 4.91 -1.07 -2.37
N CYS A 317 5.41 -1.26 -1.15
CA CYS A 317 6.83 -1.02 -0.85
C CYS A 317 7.75 -2.03 -1.55
N THR A 318 9.00 -1.60 -1.80
CA THR A 318 10.07 -2.44 -2.31
C THR A 318 10.98 -2.96 -1.21
N ASP A 319 11.06 -2.23 -0.10
CA ASP A 319 11.97 -2.52 1.01
C ASP A 319 11.24 -2.46 2.35
N VAL A 320 11.45 -3.46 3.19
CA VAL A 320 10.89 -3.55 4.54
C VAL A 320 12.01 -3.65 5.56
N LEU A 321 12.12 -2.63 6.42
CA LEU A 321 13.14 -2.53 7.46
C LEU A 321 12.51 -2.70 8.84
N GLY A 322 13.18 -3.40 9.73
CA GLY A 322 12.70 -3.50 11.11
C GLY A 322 13.50 -4.47 11.97
N TYR A 323 13.11 -4.54 13.24
CA TYR A 323 13.51 -5.64 14.09
C TYR A 323 12.94 -6.96 13.52
N GLU A 324 13.75 -7.99 13.44
CA GLU A 324 13.43 -9.27 12.77
C GLU A 324 12.02 -9.80 13.10
N THR A 325 11.62 -9.75 14.39
CA THR A 325 10.30 -10.19 14.83
C THR A 325 9.17 -9.36 14.19
N TYR A 326 9.36 -8.05 14.01
CA TYR A 326 8.35 -7.16 13.44
C TYR A 326 8.31 -7.29 11.91
N VAL A 327 9.46 -7.48 11.26
CA VAL A 327 9.49 -7.80 9.84
C VAL A 327 8.72 -9.09 9.56
N ARG A 328 8.93 -10.16 10.34
CA ARG A 328 8.13 -11.39 10.18
C ARG A 328 6.62 -11.17 10.40
N MET A 329 6.23 -10.28 11.31
CA MET A 329 4.81 -9.95 11.54
C MET A 329 4.18 -9.17 10.38
N ALA A 330 4.97 -8.45 9.60
CA ALA A 330 4.52 -7.68 8.44
C ALA A 330 4.24 -8.54 7.21
N GLY A 331 4.78 -9.77 7.17
CA GLY A 331 4.57 -10.71 6.05
C GLY A 331 3.14 -11.27 5.96
N PRO A 332 2.84 -12.03 4.90
CA PRO A 332 3.78 -12.54 3.89
C PRO A 332 4.26 -11.45 2.91
N PHE A 333 5.45 -11.63 2.35
CA PHE A 333 6.08 -10.70 1.41
C PHE A 333 6.02 -11.24 -0.02
N ARG A 334 6.05 -10.32 -1.01
CA ARG A 334 6.26 -10.65 -2.41
C ARG A 334 7.75 -10.99 -2.64
N ASP A 335 8.05 -11.77 -3.67
CA ASP A 335 9.41 -12.18 -4.01
C ASP A 335 10.34 -11.01 -4.38
N ASP A 336 9.77 -9.87 -4.84
CA ASP A 336 10.49 -8.66 -5.20
C ASP A 336 10.75 -7.72 -4.03
N GLN A 337 10.21 -8.00 -2.84
CA GLN A 337 10.42 -7.20 -1.65
C GLN A 337 11.67 -7.59 -0.89
N VAL A 338 12.54 -6.62 -0.64
CA VAL A 338 13.79 -6.82 0.10
C VAL A 338 13.55 -6.61 1.58
N GLN A 339 13.92 -7.59 2.41
CA GLN A 339 13.79 -7.53 3.86
C GLN A 339 15.14 -7.17 4.49
N HIS A 340 15.17 -6.11 5.29
CA HIS A 340 16.35 -5.63 6.02
C HIS A 340 16.10 -5.82 7.53
N CYS A 341 16.50 -6.98 8.03
CA CYS A 341 16.35 -7.32 9.44
C CYS A 341 17.57 -6.84 10.24
N THR A 342 17.32 -6.18 11.36
CA THR A 342 18.36 -5.69 12.27
C THR A 342 18.05 -6.05 13.72
N ASP A 343 19.04 -5.91 14.64
CA ASP A 343 18.82 -6.08 16.07
C ASP A 343 18.02 -4.88 16.65
N ASN A 344 17.38 -5.10 17.79
CA ASN A 344 16.54 -4.09 18.47
C ASN A 344 17.33 -2.87 18.99
N ARG A 345 18.67 -2.95 19.08
CA ARG A 345 19.54 -1.87 19.58
C ARG A 345 20.03 -0.93 18.47
N GLU A 346 19.66 -1.18 17.22
CA GLU A 346 20.19 -0.47 16.04
C GLU A 346 19.15 0.51 15.46
N GLU A 347 18.39 1.20 16.32
CA GLU A 347 17.28 2.07 15.89
C GLU A 347 17.76 3.22 14.99
N MET A 348 18.80 3.95 15.39
CA MET A 348 19.36 5.06 14.60
C MET A 348 20.02 4.59 13.30
N GLN A 349 20.74 3.46 13.34
CA GLN A 349 21.34 2.88 12.13
C GLN A 349 20.26 2.47 11.13
N ARG A 350 19.18 1.83 11.59
CA ARG A 350 18.02 1.46 10.79
C ARG A 350 17.35 2.68 10.17
N ALA A 351 17.16 3.75 10.94
CA ALA A 351 16.58 5.00 10.46
C ALA A 351 17.43 5.63 9.34
N ARG A 352 18.74 5.69 9.51
CA ARG A 352 19.67 6.19 8.50
C ARG A 352 19.65 5.34 7.24
N HIS A 353 19.72 4.01 7.38
CA HIS A 353 19.66 3.09 6.25
C HIS A 353 18.32 3.21 5.46
N ALA A 354 17.22 3.44 6.16
CA ALA A 354 15.92 3.69 5.50
C ALA A 354 15.95 4.96 4.63
N PHE A 355 16.57 6.05 5.10
CA PHE A 355 16.75 7.25 4.29
C PHE A 355 17.71 7.05 3.12
N GLU A 356 18.81 6.30 3.31
CA GLU A 356 19.76 5.98 2.23
C GLU A 356 19.05 5.26 1.07
N LEU A 357 18.20 4.28 1.37
CA LEU A 357 17.42 3.55 0.37
C LEU A 357 16.36 4.47 -0.28
N ALA A 358 15.62 5.22 0.52
CA ALA A 358 14.59 6.12 0.01
C ALA A 358 15.20 7.24 -0.86
N ALA A 359 16.34 7.81 -0.48
CA ALA A 359 17.05 8.80 -1.28
C ALA A 359 17.46 8.30 -2.67
N GLN A 360 17.55 6.98 -2.87
CA GLN A 360 17.78 6.35 -4.17
C GLN A 360 16.50 6.20 -5.02
N GLY A 361 15.35 6.68 -4.54
CA GLY A 361 14.06 6.57 -5.24
C GLY A 361 13.28 5.30 -4.92
N ARG A 362 13.68 4.55 -3.87
CA ARG A 362 13.00 3.32 -3.45
C ARG A 362 11.77 3.63 -2.58
N SER A 363 10.82 2.70 -2.53
CA SER A 363 9.67 2.75 -1.64
C SER A 363 9.95 1.90 -0.40
N VAL A 364 10.25 2.56 0.71
CA VAL A 364 10.81 1.96 1.92
C VAL A 364 9.78 2.00 3.05
N VAL A 365 9.63 0.91 3.78
CA VAL A 365 8.80 0.84 4.97
C VAL A 365 9.64 0.46 6.19
N VAL A 366 9.53 1.25 7.26
CA VAL A 366 10.06 0.90 8.59
C VAL A 366 8.92 0.41 9.48
N VAL A 367 8.99 -0.85 9.90
CA VAL A 367 7.91 -1.50 10.67
C VAL A 367 8.15 -1.44 12.17
N SER A 368 7.07 -1.18 12.92
CA SER A 368 7.03 -1.25 14.39
C SER A 368 5.82 -2.05 14.85
N SER A 369 5.92 -2.74 15.97
CA SER A 369 4.75 -3.31 16.65
C SER A 369 3.96 -2.19 17.33
N GLY A 370 2.65 -2.30 17.40
CA GLY A 370 1.79 -1.27 17.97
C GLY A 370 1.69 -0.03 17.08
N ASP A 371 1.88 1.13 17.67
CA ASP A 371 1.93 2.44 17.02
C ASP A 371 3.39 2.90 16.88
N PRO A 372 3.84 3.44 15.73
CA PRO A 372 5.23 3.80 15.50
C PRO A 372 5.67 5.03 16.31
N GLY A 373 4.74 5.86 16.78
CA GLY A 373 4.99 7.04 17.64
C GLY A 373 5.03 6.71 19.14
N VAL A 374 4.67 5.47 19.55
CA VAL A 374 4.58 5.10 20.97
C VAL A 374 5.77 4.20 21.33
N PHE A 375 6.88 4.80 21.77
CA PHE A 375 8.13 4.12 22.15
C PHE A 375 8.69 3.19 21.06
N ALA A 376 8.61 3.65 19.80
CA ALA A 376 8.95 2.89 18.62
C ALA A 376 9.70 3.76 17.60
N MET A 377 9.75 3.37 16.32
CA MET A 377 10.71 3.89 15.34
C MET A 377 10.47 5.31 14.85
N ALA A 378 9.25 5.90 15.02
CA ALA A 378 8.96 7.21 14.43
C ALA A 378 9.88 8.32 14.99
N ALA A 379 10.15 8.31 16.30
CA ALA A 379 11.06 9.29 16.91
C ALA A 379 12.47 9.16 16.33
N ALA A 380 13.03 7.94 16.24
CA ALA A 380 14.37 7.72 15.72
C ALA A 380 14.50 8.13 14.24
N VAL A 381 13.46 7.90 13.43
CA VAL A 381 13.42 8.33 12.02
C VAL A 381 13.40 9.85 11.90
N ILE A 382 12.58 10.54 12.71
CA ILE A 382 12.52 12.01 12.71
C ILE A 382 13.83 12.61 13.25
N GLU A 383 14.43 12.02 14.30
CA GLU A 383 15.73 12.44 14.83
C GLU A 383 16.83 12.30 13.77
N ALA A 384 16.87 11.16 13.05
CA ALA A 384 17.83 10.94 11.97
C ALA A 384 17.71 11.97 10.85
N LEU A 385 16.47 12.34 10.48
CA LEU A 385 16.21 13.38 9.48
C LEU A 385 16.63 14.77 9.99
N HIS A 386 16.29 15.09 11.25
CA HIS A 386 16.62 16.38 11.86
C HIS A 386 18.13 16.61 11.98
N GLU A 387 18.89 15.55 12.30
CA GLU A 387 20.35 15.60 12.43
C GLU A 387 21.07 15.56 11.07
N SER A 388 20.37 15.19 9.98
CA SER A 388 21.00 15.04 8.68
C SER A 388 21.23 16.38 7.98
N SER A 389 22.43 16.55 7.46
CA SER A 389 22.77 17.65 6.54
C SER A 389 22.64 17.24 5.06
N ASP A 390 22.24 15.99 4.76
CA ASP A 390 22.07 15.52 3.39
C ASP A 390 20.77 16.05 2.81
N PRO A 391 20.80 16.95 1.81
CA PRO A 391 19.60 17.50 1.20
C PRO A 391 18.73 16.43 0.52
N ALA A 392 19.29 15.30 0.10
CA ALA A 392 18.53 14.23 -0.54
C ALA A 392 17.56 13.55 0.45
N TRP A 393 17.90 13.47 1.74
CA TRP A 393 16.99 12.93 2.76
C TRP A 393 15.77 13.82 2.98
N HIS A 394 15.97 15.16 2.92
CA HIS A 394 14.88 16.15 3.07
C HIS A 394 13.95 16.21 1.85
N GLN A 395 14.31 15.59 0.72
CA GLN A 395 13.47 15.46 -0.45
C GLN A 395 12.61 14.17 -0.43
N VAL A 396 12.91 13.22 0.46
CA VAL A 396 12.13 11.97 0.59
C VAL A 396 10.68 12.28 0.99
N ASP A 397 9.74 11.54 0.40
CA ASP A 397 8.33 11.57 0.81
C ASP A 397 8.17 10.74 2.08
N LEU A 398 8.26 11.42 3.24
CA LEU A 398 8.17 10.79 4.57
C LEU A 398 6.73 10.81 5.07
N GLU A 399 6.22 9.63 5.45
CA GLU A 399 4.91 9.49 6.09
C GLU A 399 4.99 8.60 7.33
N ILE A 400 4.20 8.95 8.37
CA ILE A 400 4.04 8.14 9.57
C ILE A 400 2.61 7.65 9.63
N LEU A 401 2.42 6.32 9.56
CA LEU A 401 1.12 5.69 9.60
C LEU A 401 0.87 5.06 10.97
N PRO A 402 -0.21 5.46 11.67
CA PRO A 402 -0.50 4.99 13.02
C PRO A 402 -0.86 3.51 13.06
N GLY A 403 -0.77 2.94 14.25
CA GLY A 403 -1.22 1.58 14.54
C GLY A 403 -1.92 1.49 15.90
N VAL A 404 -2.64 0.40 16.13
CA VAL A 404 -3.27 0.15 17.43
C VAL A 404 -2.20 -0.21 18.45
N SER A 405 -1.99 0.66 19.45
CA SER A 405 -0.98 0.42 20.48
C SER A 405 -1.37 -0.73 21.44
N ALA A 406 -0.37 -1.37 22.05
CA ALA A 406 -0.60 -2.48 22.98
C ALA A 406 -1.45 -2.07 24.20
N SER A 407 -1.32 -0.83 24.68
CA SER A 407 -2.12 -0.31 25.80
C SER A 407 -3.60 -0.21 25.43
N LEU A 408 -3.92 0.33 24.24
CA LEU A 408 -5.31 0.46 23.77
C LEU A 408 -5.93 -0.91 23.46
N ALA A 409 -5.16 -1.83 22.87
CA ALA A 409 -5.62 -3.19 22.59
C ALA A 409 -5.92 -3.96 23.90
N THR A 410 -5.05 -3.82 24.91
CA THR A 410 -5.26 -4.43 26.23
C THR A 410 -6.47 -3.82 26.93
N ALA A 411 -6.60 -2.50 26.92
CA ALA A 411 -7.73 -1.80 27.52
C ALA A 411 -9.06 -2.22 26.90
N ALA A 412 -9.13 -2.31 25.56
CA ALA A 412 -10.34 -2.72 24.85
C ALA A 412 -10.79 -4.16 25.21
N GLN A 413 -9.86 -5.09 25.45
CA GLN A 413 -10.20 -6.44 25.86
C GLN A 413 -10.69 -6.53 27.32
N ALA A 414 -10.17 -5.65 28.20
CA ALA A 414 -10.58 -5.58 29.60
C ALA A 414 -11.89 -4.78 29.81
N GLY A 415 -12.24 -3.90 28.88
CA GLY A 415 -13.37 -2.98 28.97
C GLY A 415 -12.95 -1.55 28.66
N ALA A 416 -12.92 -0.67 29.66
CA ALA A 416 -12.52 0.72 29.52
C ALA A 416 -11.67 1.21 30.71
N PRO A 417 -10.58 0.52 31.10
CA PRO A 417 -9.75 0.95 32.24
C PRO A 417 -9.08 2.33 32.01
N LEU A 418 -8.93 2.74 30.76
CA LEU A 418 -8.41 4.03 30.33
C LEU A 418 -9.54 5.01 29.93
N GLY A 419 -10.73 4.87 30.51
CA GLY A 419 -11.92 5.64 30.15
C GLY A 419 -11.94 7.09 30.66
N HIS A 420 -10.97 7.49 31.47
CA HIS A 420 -10.71 8.85 31.93
C HIS A 420 -9.26 9.21 31.60
N ASP A 421 -8.71 10.31 32.16
CA ASP A 421 -7.32 10.70 31.91
C ASP A 421 -6.34 9.61 32.33
N PHE A 422 -5.36 9.34 31.49
CA PHE A 422 -4.38 8.30 31.73
C PHE A 422 -2.98 8.70 31.26
N CYS A 423 -1.98 8.03 31.79
CA CYS A 423 -0.58 8.26 31.45
C CYS A 423 0.05 6.98 30.90
N VAL A 424 0.71 7.09 29.74
CA VAL A 424 1.49 6.01 29.12
C VAL A 424 2.96 6.22 29.41
N MET A 425 3.62 5.24 30.03
CA MET A 425 5.03 5.31 30.41
C MET A 425 5.80 4.07 30.02
N SER A 426 7.06 4.26 29.58
CA SER A 426 8.03 3.17 29.45
C SER A 426 8.92 3.12 30.68
N LEU A 427 8.99 1.95 31.32
CA LEU A 427 9.91 1.68 32.45
C LEU A 427 11.34 1.36 31.98
N SER A 428 11.65 1.50 30.68
CA SER A 428 13.00 1.38 30.17
C SER A 428 13.83 2.60 30.52
N ASP A 429 14.97 2.36 31.17
CA ASP A 429 16.00 3.36 31.52
C ASP A 429 17.19 3.38 30.54
N ASN A 430 17.04 2.74 29.37
CA ASN A 430 18.09 2.70 28.36
C ASN A 430 18.40 4.08 27.76
N LEU A 431 17.38 4.93 27.56
CA LEU A 431 17.49 6.23 26.91
C LEU A 431 17.24 7.42 27.84
N LYS A 432 16.88 7.18 29.10
CA LYS A 432 16.61 8.22 30.10
C LYS A 432 16.95 7.72 31.50
N PRO A 433 17.47 8.59 32.41
CA PRO A 433 17.79 8.20 33.77
C PRO A 433 16.55 7.71 34.54
N TRP A 434 16.74 6.69 35.38
CA TRP A 434 15.65 6.15 36.20
C TRP A 434 15.00 7.19 37.10
N SER A 435 15.75 8.16 37.64
CA SER A 435 15.23 9.26 38.46
C SER A 435 14.14 10.09 37.75
N ILE A 436 14.21 10.22 36.44
CA ILE A 436 13.17 10.88 35.64
C ILE A 436 11.91 10.01 35.59
N ILE A 437 12.07 8.70 35.50
CA ILE A 437 10.93 7.76 35.51
C ILE A 437 10.25 7.80 36.88
N GLU A 438 11.00 7.72 37.99
CA GLU A 438 10.47 7.81 39.36
C GLU A 438 9.66 9.10 39.56
N LYS A 439 10.22 10.23 39.19
CA LYS A 439 9.53 11.54 39.28
C LYS A 439 8.22 11.56 38.52
N ARG A 440 8.18 10.99 37.29
CA ARG A 440 6.97 10.93 36.47
C ARG A 440 5.94 9.97 37.06
N LEU A 441 6.36 8.82 37.59
CA LEU A 441 5.51 7.85 38.26
C LEU A 441 4.83 8.46 39.50
N ASP A 442 5.60 9.14 40.33
CA ASP A 442 5.12 9.81 41.54
C ASP A 442 4.07 10.87 41.20
N LEU A 443 4.37 11.80 40.30
CA LEU A 443 3.46 12.87 39.90
C LEU A 443 2.18 12.36 39.21
N ALA A 444 2.30 11.38 38.32
CA ALA A 444 1.13 10.79 37.64
C ALA A 444 0.24 10.00 38.62
N SER A 445 0.85 9.34 39.59
CA SER A 445 0.12 8.62 40.65
C SER A 445 -0.55 9.60 41.62
N GLN A 446 0.13 10.67 42.00
CA GLN A 446 -0.45 11.73 42.82
C GLN A 446 -1.62 12.43 42.13
N ALA A 447 -1.53 12.65 40.79
CA ALA A 447 -2.61 13.23 39.99
C ALA A 447 -3.78 12.28 39.73
N ASP A 448 -3.75 11.08 40.28
CA ASP A 448 -4.78 10.04 40.14
C ASP A 448 -5.05 9.57 38.69
N LEU A 449 -4.04 9.64 37.81
CA LEU A 449 -4.15 9.14 36.45
C LEU A 449 -4.13 7.61 36.41
N ALA A 450 -4.93 6.97 35.56
CA ALA A 450 -4.70 5.57 35.21
C ALA A 450 -3.35 5.42 34.47
N LEU A 451 -2.62 4.33 34.74
CA LEU A 451 -1.24 4.17 34.23
C LEU A 451 -1.15 2.99 33.28
N ALA A 452 -0.41 3.16 32.19
CA ALA A 452 -0.10 2.10 31.23
C ALA A 452 1.43 1.95 31.09
N PHE A 453 1.98 0.79 31.52
CA PHE A 453 3.42 0.55 31.52
C PHE A 453 3.87 -0.31 30.35
N TYR A 454 4.75 0.28 29.51
CA TYR A 454 5.53 -0.40 28.48
C TYR A 454 6.88 -0.84 29.04
N ASN A 455 7.45 -1.90 28.48
CA ASN A 455 8.75 -2.43 28.84
C ASN A 455 8.90 -2.66 30.36
N PRO A 456 7.92 -3.31 31.00
CA PRO A 456 7.82 -3.30 32.45
C PRO A 456 8.99 -4.01 33.13
N ILE A 457 9.51 -5.09 32.52
CA ILE A 457 10.60 -5.90 33.08
C ILE A 457 11.38 -6.58 31.96
N SER A 458 12.70 -6.79 32.13
CA SER A 458 13.52 -7.63 31.26
C SER A 458 14.64 -8.31 32.06
N ARG A 459 15.38 -9.21 31.42
CA ARG A 459 16.55 -9.85 32.05
C ARG A 459 17.62 -8.84 32.49
N SER A 460 17.83 -7.77 31.72
CA SER A 460 18.77 -6.70 32.06
C SER A 460 18.16 -5.61 32.95
N ARG A 461 16.85 -5.63 33.16
CA ARG A 461 16.09 -4.66 33.95
C ARG A 461 15.08 -5.37 34.86
N PRO A 462 15.55 -6.14 35.89
CA PRO A 462 14.70 -7.02 36.69
C PRO A 462 13.98 -6.30 37.84
N TRP A 463 14.44 -5.12 38.27
CA TRP A 463 13.97 -4.43 39.48
C TRP A 463 13.04 -3.25 39.21
N GLN A 464 13.01 -2.70 37.99
CA GLN A 464 12.32 -1.46 37.66
C GLN A 464 10.81 -1.52 37.91
N LEU A 465 10.18 -2.67 37.57
CA LEU A 465 8.73 -2.85 37.84
C LEU A 465 8.45 -2.85 39.34
N GLY A 466 9.24 -3.59 40.14
CA GLY A 466 9.06 -3.61 41.59
C GLY A 466 9.13 -2.21 42.20
N ARG A 467 10.14 -1.44 41.79
CA ARG A 467 10.28 -0.06 42.26
C ARG A 467 9.15 0.86 41.77
N ALA A 468 8.66 0.66 40.56
CA ALA A 468 7.51 1.42 40.04
C ALA A 468 6.24 1.10 40.86
N LEU A 469 5.99 -0.16 41.20
CA LEU A 469 4.84 -0.54 42.03
C LEU A 469 4.93 0.04 43.46
N GLU A 470 6.13 0.10 44.09
CA GLU A 470 6.33 0.75 45.38
C GLU A 470 5.92 2.24 45.34
N ILE A 471 6.32 2.96 44.29
CA ILE A 471 5.99 4.38 44.13
C ILE A 471 4.47 4.56 43.94
N VAL A 472 3.85 3.75 43.07
CA VAL A 472 2.40 3.81 42.84
C VAL A 472 1.62 3.48 44.12
N ALA A 473 2.09 2.54 44.94
CA ALA A 473 1.46 2.16 46.21
C ALA A 473 1.44 3.25 47.28
N LEU A 474 2.28 4.32 47.13
CA LEU A 474 2.19 5.51 48.01
C LEU A 474 0.90 6.32 47.77
N HIS A 475 0.28 6.19 46.61
CA HIS A 475 -0.86 6.98 46.17
C HIS A 475 -2.11 6.15 45.84
N ARG A 476 -2.02 4.84 45.88
CA ARG A 476 -3.10 3.89 45.54
C ARG A 476 -3.33 2.87 46.63
N THR A 477 -4.57 2.43 46.73
CA THR A 477 -4.91 1.33 47.68
C THR A 477 -4.47 -0.03 47.13
N PRO A 478 -4.20 -1.00 48.00
CA PRO A 478 -3.90 -2.37 47.54
C PRO A 478 -5.00 -3.00 46.68
N GLN A 479 -6.25 -2.52 46.77
CA GLN A 479 -7.42 -3.01 46.02
C GLN A 479 -7.53 -2.38 44.64
N THR A 480 -6.71 -1.37 44.29
CA THR A 480 -6.71 -0.72 42.96
C THR A 480 -6.60 -1.79 41.87
N PRO A 481 -7.55 -1.82 40.88
CA PRO A 481 -7.54 -2.81 39.81
C PRO A 481 -6.32 -2.68 38.92
N VAL A 482 -5.77 -3.83 38.54
CA VAL A 482 -4.67 -3.95 37.58
C VAL A 482 -5.04 -4.94 36.48
N VAL A 483 -4.80 -4.57 35.24
CA VAL A 483 -4.98 -5.44 34.08
C VAL A 483 -3.62 -5.82 33.52
N LEU A 484 -3.38 -7.12 33.36
CA LEU A 484 -2.20 -7.69 32.71
C LEU A 484 -2.61 -8.27 31.34
N GLY A 485 -2.20 -7.63 30.27
CA GLY A 485 -2.42 -8.11 28.90
C GLY A 485 -1.12 -8.65 28.30
N ARG A 486 -1.00 -9.96 28.20
CA ARG A 486 0.17 -10.59 27.59
C ARG A 486 -0.14 -11.02 26.17
N ASP A 487 0.70 -10.64 25.23
CA ASP A 487 0.57 -10.96 23.80
C ASP A 487 -0.80 -10.63 23.20
N ILE A 488 -1.46 -9.60 23.67
CA ILE A 488 -2.78 -9.21 23.17
C ILE A 488 -2.72 -9.00 21.65
N GLY A 489 -3.66 -9.63 20.93
CA GLY A 489 -3.68 -9.65 19.46
C GLY A 489 -2.77 -10.70 18.83
N ARG A 490 -2.17 -11.62 19.61
CA ARG A 490 -1.30 -12.70 19.10
C ARG A 490 -1.83 -14.08 19.54
N PRO A 491 -1.44 -15.16 18.85
CA PRO A 491 -1.73 -16.51 19.32
C PRO A 491 -1.22 -16.71 20.75
N GLY A 492 -2.07 -17.28 21.61
CA GLY A 492 -1.74 -17.51 23.03
C GLY A 492 -1.85 -16.26 23.92
N GLN A 493 -2.55 -15.21 23.46
CA GLN A 493 -2.87 -14.05 24.29
C GLN A 493 -3.54 -14.44 25.60
N THR A 494 -3.20 -13.72 26.66
CA THR A 494 -3.86 -13.85 27.97
C THR A 494 -4.21 -12.48 28.54
N LEU A 495 -5.39 -12.38 29.14
CA LEU A 495 -5.84 -11.22 29.89
C LEU A 495 -6.11 -11.64 31.32
N ARG A 496 -5.50 -10.97 32.29
CA ARG A 496 -5.72 -11.24 33.71
C ARG A 496 -6.04 -9.93 34.43
N VAL A 497 -7.09 -9.93 35.21
CA VAL A 497 -7.41 -8.87 36.16
C VAL A 497 -6.91 -9.27 37.55
N THR A 498 -6.26 -8.36 38.23
CA THR A 498 -5.74 -8.52 39.60
C THR A 498 -5.81 -7.17 40.32
N THR A 499 -5.21 -7.07 41.51
CA THR A 499 -5.11 -5.81 42.25
C THR A 499 -3.66 -5.41 42.45
N LEU A 500 -3.44 -4.14 42.77
CA LEU A 500 -2.09 -3.61 43.03
C LEU A 500 -1.37 -4.37 44.16
N GLY A 501 -2.11 -4.73 45.22
CA GLY A 501 -1.55 -5.47 46.35
C GLY A 501 -1.23 -6.94 46.08
N GLN A 502 -1.77 -7.51 44.98
CA GLN A 502 -1.54 -8.90 44.58
C GLN A 502 -0.54 -9.01 43.41
N LEU A 503 -0.23 -7.89 42.76
CA LEU A 503 0.70 -7.89 41.65
C LEU A 503 2.16 -7.99 42.14
N THR A 504 2.85 -9.02 41.65
CA THR A 504 4.29 -9.20 41.87
C THR A 504 5.06 -9.22 40.57
N PRO A 505 6.33 -8.77 40.52
CA PRO A 505 7.11 -8.69 39.28
C PRO A 505 7.28 -10.01 38.52
N ASP A 506 7.26 -11.16 39.20
CA ASP A 506 7.34 -12.50 38.59
C ASP A 506 6.12 -12.88 37.73
N GLN A 507 4.99 -12.18 37.88
CA GLN A 507 3.79 -12.36 37.08
C GLN A 507 3.85 -11.64 35.73
N VAL A 508 4.91 -10.88 35.47
CA VAL A 508 5.04 -9.98 34.32
C VAL A 508 6.32 -10.28 33.56
N ASP A 509 6.26 -10.27 32.24
CA ASP A 509 7.41 -10.38 31.34
C ASP A 509 7.46 -9.21 30.33
N MET A 510 8.45 -9.20 29.44
CA MET A 510 8.61 -8.18 28.39
C MET A 510 7.42 -8.08 27.42
N ARG A 511 6.59 -9.11 27.35
CA ARG A 511 5.45 -9.21 26.43
C ARG A 511 4.14 -8.81 27.12
N THR A 512 4.22 -8.35 28.35
CA THR A 512 3.05 -8.02 29.19
C THR A 512 2.86 -6.50 29.22
N MET A 513 1.67 -6.04 28.85
CA MET A 513 1.18 -4.68 29.11
C MET A 513 0.57 -4.65 30.53
N VAL A 514 0.98 -3.70 31.35
CA VAL A 514 0.45 -3.49 32.69
C VAL A 514 -0.38 -2.22 32.71
N LEU A 515 -1.69 -2.33 32.99
CA LEU A 515 -2.56 -1.19 33.20
C LEU A 515 -2.94 -1.12 34.67
N ILE A 516 -2.68 0.01 35.34
CA ILE A 516 -3.04 0.25 36.74
C ILE A 516 -4.13 1.32 36.79
N GLY A 517 -5.22 1.01 37.46
CA GLY A 517 -6.36 1.93 37.57
C GLY A 517 -6.07 3.19 38.40
N SER A 518 -6.96 4.18 38.29
CA SER A 518 -7.08 5.31 39.22
C SER A 518 -7.82 4.90 40.48
N SER A 519 -8.00 5.82 41.44
CA SER A 519 -8.80 5.61 42.65
C SER A 519 -10.28 5.26 42.36
N THR A 520 -10.78 5.68 41.19
CA THR A 520 -12.19 5.49 40.76
C THR A 520 -12.38 4.28 39.83
N THR A 521 -11.32 3.58 39.43
CA THR A 521 -11.42 2.40 38.56
C THR A 521 -12.16 1.27 39.26
N CYS A 522 -13.15 0.70 38.57
CA CYS A 522 -14.04 -0.33 39.08
C CYS A 522 -13.93 -1.63 38.27
N THR A 523 -14.30 -2.73 38.95
CA THR A 523 -14.48 -4.03 38.30
C THR A 523 -15.88 -4.58 38.59
N PHE A 524 -16.41 -5.40 37.66
CA PHE A 524 -17.64 -6.16 37.86
C PHE A 524 -17.64 -7.42 36.99
N PRO A 525 -18.41 -8.46 37.38
CA PRO A 525 -18.42 -9.73 36.67
C PRO A 525 -18.82 -9.58 35.18
N ARG A 526 -18.12 -10.33 34.34
CA ARG A 526 -18.41 -10.42 32.89
C ARG A 526 -19.20 -11.71 32.61
N ALA A 527 -20.27 -11.62 31.81
CA ALA A 527 -20.96 -12.80 31.32
C ALA A 527 -19.98 -13.70 30.52
N GLY A 528 -19.94 -14.98 30.83
CA GLY A 528 -18.98 -15.93 30.24
C GLY A 528 -17.65 -16.06 30.97
N GLY A 529 -17.48 -15.37 32.11
CA GLY A 529 -16.32 -15.46 32.99
C GLY A 529 -15.36 -14.27 32.89
N GLY A 530 -14.59 -14.07 33.97
CA GLY A 530 -13.70 -12.91 34.13
C GLY A 530 -14.44 -11.67 34.63
N GLU A 531 -13.77 -10.52 34.47
CA GLU A 531 -14.26 -9.22 34.95
C GLU A 531 -14.14 -8.16 33.86
N TRP A 532 -15.11 -7.25 33.82
CA TRP A 532 -14.98 -5.96 33.16
C TRP A 532 -14.25 -4.99 34.06
N VAL A 533 -13.34 -4.21 33.49
CA VAL A 533 -12.61 -3.13 34.17
C VAL A 533 -12.91 -1.83 33.46
N TYR A 534 -13.29 -0.80 34.20
CA TYR A 534 -13.52 0.52 33.63
C TYR A 534 -13.20 1.63 34.62
N THR A 535 -12.81 2.79 34.11
CA THR A 535 -12.69 4.02 34.89
C THR A 535 -13.88 4.91 34.56
N PRO A 536 -14.71 5.28 35.56
CA PRO A 536 -15.89 6.13 35.34
C PRO A 536 -15.53 7.48 34.72
N ARG A 537 -16.46 8.05 33.93
CA ARG A 537 -16.30 9.37 33.32
C ARG A 537 -16.46 10.54 34.32
N TRP A 538 -16.91 10.27 35.53
CA TRP A 538 -17.23 11.26 36.56
C TRP A 538 -16.34 11.05 37.78
N TYR A 539 -15.82 12.16 38.31
CA TYR A 539 -15.22 12.24 39.63
C TYR A 539 -16.29 12.69 40.63
N GLY A 540 -16.41 11.98 41.78
CA GLY A 540 -17.41 12.27 42.78
C GLY A 540 -18.81 11.69 42.45
N GLU A 541 -19.87 12.28 43.07
CA GLU A 541 -21.25 11.81 42.88
C GLU A 541 -21.73 12.13 41.45
N LYS A 542 -22.40 11.16 40.81
CA LYS A 542 -23.04 11.41 39.52
C LYS A 542 -24.10 12.49 39.67
N PRO A 543 -24.15 13.50 38.76
CA PRO A 543 -25.30 14.38 38.72
C PRO A 543 -26.57 13.54 38.61
N VAL A 544 -27.53 13.78 39.51
CA VAL A 544 -28.86 13.15 39.42
C VAL A 544 -29.49 13.65 38.11
N SER A 545 -29.70 12.75 37.15
CA SER A 545 -30.34 13.05 35.88
C SER A 545 -31.81 13.28 36.02
#